data_7fa02cc053622e644477cdb36634ef06
#
_entry.id   7fa02cc053622e644477cdb36634ef06
#
_cell.length_a   1.000
_cell.length_b   1.000
_cell.length_c   1.000
_cell.angle_alpha   90.00
_cell.angle_beta   90.00
_cell.angle_gamma   90.00
#
_symmetry.space_group_name_H-M   'P 1'
#
loop_
_entity.id
_entity.type
_entity.pdbx_description
1 polymer ?
#
loop_
_entity_poly.entity_id
_entity_poly.type
_entity_poly.pdbx_seq_one_letter_code
_entity_poly.pdbx_strand_id
1 'polypeptide(L)'
;LTRFRFDIVAALLPLITLGFMAFAGPARAVEKQELVVVTSYPPSFFEPFRAAFERANADMRVTIVQRNTASASRFVIEKADVPADIFWASAADAFELLKRNGSLRPIAPRNTGAADRIFGYPVNDPEGYYLGFALSGYGFVYNPAHLAKNNLPAPRNWQDLLNPVYSGQIGITTPSRSGTTHLIVEALLQTYGWEEGWAMLSKLGGNLSTVTARSFGVASGVAQRRFSIGVTIDFLATTPDFASAGNVFVLPPDTVFVPASIAILSRARNVPAAERFVDFVLSEPGQKLLLSPAIARIPVDPALNRGLLPREDGERLLKSGGFDAALSARRYGLVNLIFDDYIVRRRATLARLWKRVAELETMEIKDAQRLSMLARARRLLATPPLSASEIANVAAPLQGEWPRGVARSAAHTELASRLRARIEQNLAEAEGLLSSASRPGGSINLHPWRQ
;
A
#
# COMPACT_ATOMS: atom_id res chain seq x y z
N LEU A 1 27.65 99.56 -23.91
CA LEU A 1 29.13 99.87 -23.95
C LEU A 1 29.91 98.59 -23.93
N THR A 2 30.61 98.37 -25.05
CA THR A 2 31.99 97.96 -25.37
C THR A 2 32.24 96.48 -25.25
N ARG A 3 32.20 95.78 -26.37
CA ARG A 3 33.28 95.16 -27.16
C ARG A 3 34.50 94.62 -26.34
N PHE A 4 34.80 93.33 -26.49
CA PHE A 4 36.04 92.89 -27.15
C PHE A 4 35.96 91.38 -27.54
N ARG A 5 36.32 91.14 -28.80
CA ARG A 5 36.62 89.82 -29.42
C ARG A 5 38.01 89.39 -28.92
N PHE A 6 38.18 88.06 -28.83
CA PHE A 6 39.41 87.40 -29.30
C PHE A 6 39.16 85.94 -29.71
N ASP A 7 39.44 85.70 -30.94
CA ASP A 7 39.61 84.38 -31.54
C ASP A 7 40.88 83.76 -31.09
N ILE A 8 40.98 82.43 -30.89
CA ILE A 8 42.18 81.58 -31.14
C ILE A 8 41.70 80.12 -31.21
N VAL A 9 41.64 79.59 -32.40
CA VAL A 9 42.33 78.48 -33.08
C VAL A 9 42.55 77.19 -32.27
N ALA A 10 41.85 76.15 -32.71
CA ALA A 10 42.24 74.80 -33.02
C ALA A 10 43.13 73.98 -32.09
N ALA A 11 42.63 72.81 -31.70
CA ALA A 11 43.34 71.54 -31.89
C ALA A 11 42.36 70.35 -31.78
N LEU A 12 42.15 69.71 -32.86
CA LEU A 12 41.50 68.44 -32.97
C LEU A 12 42.34 67.31 -32.32
N LEU A 13 41.85 66.63 -31.31
CA LEU A 13 42.31 65.30 -30.94
C LEU A 13 41.05 64.35 -30.95
N PRO A 14 41.05 63.34 -31.79
CA PRO A 14 40.02 62.35 -31.69
C PRO A 14 40.35 61.37 -30.55
N LEU A 15 39.57 61.47 -29.48
CA LEU A 15 39.57 60.44 -28.45
C LEU A 15 38.84 59.19 -29.03
N ILE A 16 39.62 58.19 -29.44
CA ILE A 16 39.13 56.83 -29.77
C ILE A 16 38.74 56.16 -28.46
N THR A 17 37.48 56.29 -28.06
CA THR A 17 36.88 55.44 -27.03
C THR A 17 36.59 54.09 -27.68
N LEU A 18 37.52 53.14 -27.50
CA LEU A 18 37.31 51.72 -27.81
C LEU A 18 36.24 51.20 -26.84
N GLY A 19 34.97 51.23 -27.23
CA GLY A 19 33.89 50.60 -26.54
C GLY A 19 34.09 49.08 -26.58
N PHE A 20 34.55 48.50 -25.48
CA PHE A 20 34.45 47.06 -25.22
C PHE A 20 32.96 46.75 -25.08
N MET A 21 32.26 46.53 -26.20
CA MET A 21 30.98 45.80 -26.21
C MET A 21 31.31 44.37 -25.80
N ALA A 22 31.19 44.06 -24.50
CA ALA A 22 31.06 42.69 -24.04
C ALA A 22 29.83 42.09 -24.73
N PHE A 23 30.05 41.31 -25.77
CA PHE A 23 29.02 40.39 -26.30
C PHE A 23 28.69 39.38 -25.18
N ALA A 24 27.76 39.75 -24.29
CA ALA A 24 27.02 38.76 -23.53
C ALA A 24 26.18 37.97 -24.54
N GLY A 25 26.78 36.91 -25.10
CA GLY A 25 26.03 35.94 -25.87
C GLY A 25 24.82 35.48 -25.06
N PRO A 26 23.69 35.21 -25.67
CA PRO A 26 22.53 34.72 -24.93
C PRO A 26 22.98 33.51 -24.12
N ALA A 27 22.86 33.60 -22.79
CA ALA A 27 23.08 32.47 -21.92
C ALA A 27 22.22 31.33 -22.42
N ARG A 28 22.83 30.36 -23.09
CA ARG A 28 22.17 29.19 -23.59
C ARG A 28 21.55 28.54 -22.37
N ALA A 29 20.21 28.59 -22.22
CA ALA A 29 19.53 27.85 -21.17
C ALA A 29 20.00 26.41 -21.30
N VAL A 30 20.74 25.93 -20.31
CA VAL A 30 21.19 24.53 -20.26
C VAL A 30 19.91 23.70 -20.24
N GLU A 31 19.66 22.95 -21.31
CA GLU A 31 18.53 22.06 -21.37
C GLU A 31 18.67 21.06 -20.22
N LYS A 32 17.72 21.12 -19.27
CA LYS A 32 17.80 20.27 -18.09
C LYS A 32 17.59 18.83 -18.49
N GLN A 33 18.43 17.95 -17.96
CA GLN A 33 18.26 16.51 -18.11
C GLN A 33 16.99 16.07 -17.39
N GLU A 34 16.09 15.41 -18.13
CA GLU A 34 14.84 14.91 -17.57
C GLU A 34 15.06 13.55 -16.91
N LEU A 35 14.50 13.40 -15.70
CA LEU A 35 14.38 12.14 -14.96
C LEU A 35 12.92 11.85 -14.69
N VAL A 36 12.43 10.71 -15.16
CA VAL A 36 11.03 10.30 -14.99
C VAL A 36 10.89 9.27 -13.88
N VAL A 37 10.16 9.64 -12.82
CA VAL A 37 9.94 8.82 -11.63
C VAL A 37 8.48 8.35 -11.57
N VAL A 38 8.28 7.04 -11.65
CA VAL A 38 6.97 6.40 -11.44
C VAL A 38 6.80 6.10 -9.96
N THR A 39 5.74 6.64 -9.35
CA THR A 39 5.52 6.49 -7.91
C THR A 39 4.06 6.29 -7.53
N SER A 40 3.83 5.62 -6.40
CA SER A 40 2.50 5.53 -5.77
C SER A 40 2.31 6.52 -4.61
N TYR A 41 3.33 7.26 -4.25
CA TYR A 41 3.27 8.25 -3.18
C TYR A 41 2.41 9.46 -3.53
N PRO A 42 1.80 10.13 -2.53
CA PRO A 42 1.09 11.39 -2.74
C PRO A 42 2.07 12.57 -2.93
N PRO A 43 1.60 13.73 -3.46
CA PRO A 43 2.42 14.92 -3.63
C PRO A 43 3.09 15.38 -2.33
N SER A 44 2.42 15.31 -1.19
CA SER A 44 2.98 15.66 0.12
C SER A 44 4.24 14.87 0.48
N PHE A 45 4.40 13.67 -0.09
CA PHE A 45 5.58 12.84 0.08
C PHE A 45 6.67 13.17 -0.94
N PHE A 46 6.37 13.15 -2.24
CA PHE A 46 7.42 13.23 -3.28
C PHE A 46 7.88 14.67 -3.58
N GLU A 47 7.04 15.69 -3.39
CA GLU A 47 7.41 17.08 -3.71
C GLU A 47 8.59 17.62 -2.88
N PRO A 48 8.71 17.37 -1.56
CA PRO A 48 9.89 17.74 -0.80
C PRO A 48 11.18 17.13 -1.36
N PHE A 49 11.15 15.85 -1.77
CA PHE A 49 12.30 15.17 -2.38
C PHE A 49 12.62 15.75 -3.75
N ARG A 50 11.63 15.92 -4.62
CA ARG A 50 11.81 16.52 -5.94
C ARG A 50 12.45 17.89 -5.84
N ALA A 51 11.86 18.77 -5.01
CA ALA A 51 12.36 20.13 -4.86
C ALA A 51 13.76 20.19 -4.25
N ALA A 52 14.10 19.33 -3.30
CA ALA A 52 15.43 19.28 -2.71
C ALA A 52 16.47 18.71 -3.70
N PHE A 53 16.12 17.67 -4.44
CA PHE A 53 16.98 17.10 -5.49
C PHE A 53 17.27 18.10 -6.60
N GLU A 54 16.25 18.79 -7.14
CA GLU A 54 16.42 19.79 -8.21
C GLU A 54 17.21 21.01 -7.74
N ARG A 55 17.11 21.40 -6.46
CA ARG A 55 17.98 22.47 -5.90
C ARG A 55 19.45 22.05 -5.83
N ALA A 56 19.71 20.81 -5.47
CA ALA A 56 21.08 20.28 -5.41
C ALA A 56 21.65 19.95 -6.80
N ASN A 57 20.81 19.80 -7.82
CA ASN A 57 21.16 19.41 -9.17
C ASN A 57 20.46 20.33 -10.18
N ALA A 58 21.00 21.53 -10.38
CA ALA A 58 20.38 22.59 -11.20
C ALA A 58 20.23 22.19 -12.69
N ASP A 59 21.06 21.23 -13.14
CA ASP A 59 21.03 20.62 -14.48
C ASP A 59 19.92 19.57 -14.66
N MET A 60 19.16 19.24 -13.59
CA MET A 60 18.16 18.18 -13.58
C MET A 60 16.73 18.72 -13.47
N ARG A 61 15.79 17.97 -14.06
CA ARG A 61 14.34 18.13 -13.88
C ARG A 61 13.72 16.78 -13.60
N VAL A 62 12.91 16.67 -12.56
CA VAL A 62 12.21 15.43 -12.19
C VAL A 62 10.75 15.52 -12.60
N THR A 63 10.33 14.63 -13.49
CA THR A 63 8.95 14.45 -13.90
C THR A 63 8.34 13.28 -13.13
N ILE A 64 7.23 13.52 -12.44
CA ILE A 64 6.55 12.51 -11.62
C ILE A 64 5.36 11.91 -12.37
N VAL A 65 5.36 10.60 -12.51
CA VAL A 65 4.22 9.81 -13.00
C VAL A 65 3.55 9.12 -11.81
N GLN A 66 2.59 9.81 -11.19
CA GLN A 66 1.87 9.28 -10.03
C GLN A 66 0.75 8.35 -10.45
N ARG A 67 0.75 7.13 -9.90
CA ARG A 67 -0.30 6.12 -10.07
C ARG A 67 -0.52 5.36 -8.76
N ASN A 68 -1.62 4.58 -8.62
CA ASN A 68 -1.65 3.59 -7.55
C ASN A 68 -0.67 2.44 -7.86
N THR A 69 -0.24 1.68 -6.85
CA THR A 69 0.83 0.68 -7.00
C THR A 69 0.57 -0.30 -8.14
N ALA A 70 -0.61 -0.91 -8.20
CA ALA A 70 -0.96 -1.86 -9.25
C ALA A 70 -0.97 -1.22 -10.66
N SER A 71 -1.42 0.03 -10.79
CA SER A 71 -1.38 0.77 -12.06
C SER A 71 0.03 1.24 -12.41
N ALA A 72 0.88 1.51 -11.40
CA ALA A 72 2.28 1.88 -11.61
C ALA A 72 3.09 0.68 -12.11
N SER A 73 2.94 -0.49 -11.49
CA SER A 73 3.60 -1.72 -11.92
C SER A 73 3.20 -2.09 -13.36
N ARG A 74 1.91 -2.06 -13.67
CA ARG A 74 1.44 -2.31 -15.04
C ARG A 74 1.95 -1.29 -16.04
N PHE A 75 1.96 -0.01 -15.67
CA PHE A 75 2.51 1.03 -16.55
C PHE A 75 3.95 0.72 -16.94
N VAL A 76 4.77 0.28 -15.96
CA VAL A 76 6.15 -0.10 -16.21
C VAL A 76 6.25 -1.35 -17.10
N ILE A 77 5.39 -2.36 -16.87
CA ILE A 77 5.40 -3.63 -17.61
C ILE A 77 4.89 -3.45 -19.05
N GLU A 78 3.77 -2.75 -19.24
CA GLU A 78 3.02 -2.72 -20.50
C GLU A 78 3.41 -1.57 -21.42
N LYS A 79 3.90 -0.45 -20.86
CA LYS A 79 4.20 0.77 -21.64
C LYS A 79 5.70 0.91 -21.90
N ALA A 80 6.20 0.07 -22.80
CA ALA A 80 7.60 0.07 -23.20
C ALA A 80 8.08 1.40 -23.78
N ASP A 81 7.20 2.12 -24.50
CA ASP A 81 7.53 3.33 -25.24
C ASP A 81 7.47 4.61 -24.40
N VAL A 82 6.88 4.54 -23.20
CA VAL A 82 6.80 5.71 -22.33
C VAL A 82 8.08 5.79 -21.48
N PRO A 83 8.77 6.95 -21.46
CA PRO A 83 9.95 7.13 -20.64
C PRO A 83 9.61 6.96 -19.17
N ALA A 84 10.40 6.12 -18.50
CA ALA A 84 10.38 5.95 -17.07
C ALA A 84 11.76 5.43 -16.64
N ASP A 85 12.36 6.09 -15.65
CA ASP A 85 13.72 5.79 -15.21
C ASP A 85 13.74 5.11 -13.85
N ILE A 86 12.83 5.52 -12.96
CA ILE A 86 12.77 5.06 -11.57
C ILE A 86 11.36 4.54 -11.23
N PHE A 87 11.32 3.47 -10.45
CA PHE A 87 10.14 3.03 -9.72
C PHE A 87 10.35 3.25 -8.22
N TRP A 88 9.41 3.97 -7.57
CA TRP A 88 9.53 4.39 -6.18
C TRP A 88 8.22 4.19 -5.42
N ALA A 89 8.16 3.21 -4.51
CA ALA A 89 6.92 2.79 -3.85
C ALA A 89 7.13 2.14 -2.49
N SER A 90 6.03 1.94 -1.73
CA SER A 90 6.05 1.26 -0.42
C SER A 90 5.82 -0.25 -0.48
N ALA A 91 5.56 -0.82 -1.64
CA ALA A 91 5.09 -2.19 -1.77
C ALA A 91 6.24 -3.11 -2.22
N ALA A 92 6.82 -3.88 -1.32
CA ALA A 92 7.94 -4.78 -1.60
C ALA A 92 7.61 -5.82 -2.68
N ASP A 93 6.39 -6.34 -2.68
CA ASP A 93 5.85 -7.29 -3.68
C ASP A 93 5.76 -6.71 -5.09
N ALA A 94 5.53 -5.40 -5.22
CA ALA A 94 5.55 -4.73 -6.52
C ALA A 94 6.96 -4.75 -7.13
N PHE A 95 8.00 -4.61 -6.32
CA PHE A 95 9.39 -4.73 -6.78
C PHE A 95 9.72 -6.15 -7.21
N GLU A 96 9.29 -7.15 -6.44
CA GLU A 96 9.44 -8.56 -6.81
C GLU A 96 8.72 -8.88 -8.14
N LEU A 97 7.51 -8.34 -8.33
CA LEU A 97 6.78 -8.48 -9.59
C LEU A 97 7.56 -7.88 -10.77
N LEU A 98 8.08 -6.65 -10.60
CA LEU A 98 8.86 -5.96 -11.64
C LEU A 98 10.19 -6.66 -11.92
N LYS A 99 10.88 -7.17 -10.88
CA LYS A 99 12.12 -7.95 -10.99
C LYS A 99 11.89 -9.21 -11.80
N ARG A 100 10.89 -10.01 -11.45
CA ARG A 100 10.52 -11.24 -12.17
C ARG A 100 10.13 -11.00 -13.62
N ASN A 101 9.59 -9.83 -13.93
CA ASN A 101 9.23 -9.43 -15.29
C ASN A 101 10.42 -8.87 -16.10
N GLY A 102 11.62 -8.77 -15.52
CA GLY A 102 12.78 -8.17 -16.17
C GLY A 102 12.68 -6.66 -16.33
N SER A 103 11.81 -6.00 -15.59
CA SER A 103 11.57 -4.56 -15.67
C SER A 103 12.54 -3.72 -14.84
N LEU A 104 13.35 -4.34 -13.98
CA LEU A 104 14.36 -3.70 -13.16
C LEU A 104 15.76 -4.04 -13.67
N ARG A 105 16.72 -3.14 -13.40
CA ARG A 105 18.14 -3.38 -13.62
C ARG A 105 18.87 -3.46 -12.29
N PRO A 106 19.96 -4.23 -12.17
CA PRO A 106 20.80 -4.23 -10.98
C PRO A 106 21.34 -2.83 -10.68
N ILE A 107 21.40 -2.50 -9.41
CA ILE A 107 21.96 -1.26 -8.86
C ILE A 107 23.16 -1.67 -8.01
N ALA A 108 24.29 -0.99 -8.17
CA ALA A 108 25.45 -1.22 -7.32
C ALA A 108 25.08 -1.02 -5.84
N PRO A 109 25.59 -1.84 -4.91
CA PRO A 109 25.33 -1.68 -3.49
C PRO A 109 25.69 -0.28 -3.00
N ARG A 110 24.86 0.28 -2.10
CA ARG A 110 25.08 1.56 -1.43
C ARG A 110 25.34 1.31 0.05
N ASN A 111 26.39 1.90 0.58
CA ASN A 111 26.64 1.87 2.02
C ASN A 111 25.77 2.95 2.69
N THR A 112 24.60 2.53 3.16
CA THR A 112 23.69 3.41 3.92
C THR A 112 23.86 3.27 5.43
N GLY A 113 24.78 2.40 5.90
CA GLY A 113 24.88 2.00 7.30
C GLY A 113 23.66 1.20 7.82
N ALA A 114 22.64 1.00 7.00
CA ALA A 114 21.45 0.22 7.38
C ALA A 114 21.84 -1.24 7.67
N ALA A 115 21.12 -1.84 8.61
CA ALA A 115 21.25 -3.28 8.85
C ALA A 115 20.81 -4.07 7.61
N ASP A 116 21.42 -5.24 7.35
CA ASP A 116 21.05 -6.09 6.23
C ASP A 116 19.58 -6.54 6.32
N ARG A 117 19.09 -6.72 7.53
CA ARG A 117 17.72 -7.16 7.81
C ARG A 117 17.12 -6.37 8.97
N ILE A 118 15.84 -6.07 8.87
CA ILE A 118 15.04 -5.46 9.95
C ILE A 118 13.83 -6.35 10.17
N PHE A 119 13.63 -6.78 11.43
CA PHE A 119 12.58 -7.75 11.82
C PHE A 119 12.53 -8.98 10.90
N GLY A 120 13.72 -9.51 10.56
CA GLY A 120 13.86 -10.68 9.70
C GLY A 120 13.68 -10.41 8.20
N TYR A 121 13.26 -9.22 7.77
CA TYR A 121 13.11 -8.87 6.36
C TYR A 121 14.36 -8.15 5.81
N PRO A 122 14.86 -8.51 4.60
CA PRO A 122 15.99 -7.81 3.98
C PRO A 122 15.65 -6.34 3.71
N VAL A 123 16.56 -5.43 4.07
CA VAL A 123 16.36 -3.99 3.78
C VAL A 123 16.53 -3.73 2.29
N ASN A 124 17.53 -4.32 1.68
CA ASN A 124 17.78 -4.28 0.25
C ASN A 124 17.48 -5.64 -0.40
N ASP A 125 17.16 -5.62 -1.69
CA ASP A 125 17.07 -6.87 -2.44
C ASP A 125 18.41 -7.62 -2.44
N PRO A 126 18.46 -8.88 -2.02
CA PRO A 126 19.71 -9.66 -2.00
C PRO A 126 20.38 -9.79 -3.38
N GLU A 127 19.59 -9.69 -4.46
CA GLU A 127 20.08 -9.73 -5.85
C GLU A 127 20.42 -8.34 -6.41
N GLY A 128 20.18 -7.26 -5.63
CA GLY A 128 20.59 -5.88 -5.97
C GLY A 128 19.69 -5.15 -6.96
N TYR A 129 18.42 -5.56 -7.17
CA TYR A 129 17.51 -4.88 -8.10
C TYR A 129 16.77 -3.69 -7.50
N TYR A 130 16.67 -3.61 -6.16
CA TYR A 130 16.05 -2.47 -5.48
C TYR A 130 16.65 -2.25 -4.10
N LEU A 131 16.59 -1.02 -3.63
CA LEU A 131 17.16 -0.59 -2.36
C LEU A 131 16.06 -0.06 -1.46
N GLY A 132 16.06 -0.49 -0.19
CA GLY A 132 15.20 0.07 0.83
C GLY A 132 15.68 1.45 1.25
N PHE A 133 14.75 2.38 1.43
CA PHE A 133 15.08 3.75 1.84
C PHE A 133 14.32 4.22 3.09
N ALA A 134 13.19 3.59 3.40
CA ALA A 134 12.37 3.90 4.56
C ALA A 134 11.69 2.64 5.07
N LEU A 135 11.34 2.61 6.35
CA LEU A 135 10.70 1.48 7.00
C LEU A 135 9.25 1.82 7.33
N SER A 136 8.39 0.82 7.33
CA SER A 136 6.98 0.98 7.71
C SER A 136 6.40 -0.28 8.29
N GLY A 137 5.53 -0.10 9.28
CA GLY A 137 4.69 -1.14 9.85
C GLY A 137 3.22 -0.97 9.46
N TYR A 138 2.50 -2.06 9.42
CA TYR A 138 1.09 -2.12 9.05
C TYR A 138 0.23 -2.37 10.28
N GLY A 139 -0.89 -1.68 10.36
CA GLY A 139 -1.73 -1.76 11.53
C GLY A 139 -3.06 -1.06 11.34
N PHE A 140 -3.55 -0.46 12.39
CA PHE A 140 -4.82 0.26 12.35
C PHE A 140 -4.78 1.52 13.22
N VAL A 141 -5.68 2.42 12.89
CA VAL A 141 -5.79 3.73 13.51
C VAL A 141 -7.19 3.94 14.04
N TYR A 142 -7.29 4.61 15.18
CA TYR A 142 -8.55 5.04 15.76
C TYR A 142 -8.37 6.31 16.60
N ASN A 143 -9.48 6.88 17.04
CA ASN A 143 -9.50 7.95 18.03
C ASN A 143 -10.11 7.43 19.32
N PRO A 144 -9.36 7.39 20.46
CA PRO A 144 -9.86 6.85 21.73
C PRO A 144 -11.14 7.53 22.24
N ALA A 145 -11.22 8.85 22.13
CA ALA A 145 -12.41 9.59 22.57
C ALA A 145 -13.63 9.26 21.70
N HIS A 146 -13.42 9.04 20.38
CA HIS A 146 -14.49 8.62 19.51
C HIS A 146 -14.95 7.18 19.80
N LEU A 147 -14.03 6.26 20.07
CA LEU A 147 -14.37 4.90 20.50
C LEU A 147 -15.18 4.92 21.80
N ALA A 148 -14.72 5.63 22.83
CA ALA A 148 -15.40 5.76 24.10
C ALA A 148 -16.83 6.32 23.95
N LYS A 149 -17.01 7.37 23.13
CA LYS A 149 -18.31 7.97 22.84
C LYS A 149 -19.30 6.97 22.20
N ASN A 150 -18.80 6.00 21.44
CA ASN A 150 -19.61 4.98 20.77
C ASN A 150 -19.64 3.65 21.54
N ASN A 151 -19.15 3.60 22.78
CA ASN A 151 -19.06 2.41 23.62
C ASN A 151 -18.29 1.26 22.92
N LEU A 152 -17.25 1.59 22.16
CA LEU A 152 -16.41 0.63 21.47
C LEU A 152 -15.11 0.43 22.25
N PRO A 153 -14.66 -0.82 22.50
CA PRO A 153 -13.36 -1.09 23.11
C PRO A 153 -12.23 -0.66 22.15
N ALA A 154 -11.05 -0.35 22.70
CA ALA A 154 -9.88 -0.07 21.89
C ALA A 154 -9.22 -1.38 21.43
N PRO A 155 -9.11 -1.66 20.13
CA PRO A 155 -8.48 -2.88 19.63
C PRO A 155 -6.95 -2.81 19.82
N ARG A 156 -6.31 -3.99 20.07
CA ARG A 156 -4.86 -4.14 20.31
C ARG A 156 -4.18 -5.05 19.29
N ASN A 157 -4.92 -5.93 18.64
CA ASN A 157 -4.42 -6.92 17.70
C ASN A 157 -5.42 -7.13 16.55
N TRP A 158 -5.04 -7.93 15.57
CA TRP A 158 -5.88 -8.22 14.41
C TRP A 158 -7.16 -8.98 14.79
N GLN A 159 -7.09 -9.86 15.77
CA GLN A 159 -8.24 -10.66 16.22
C GLN A 159 -9.31 -9.79 16.87
N ASP A 160 -8.92 -8.73 17.58
CA ASP A 160 -9.88 -7.80 18.19
C ASP A 160 -10.79 -7.18 17.12
N LEU A 161 -10.24 -6.87 15.92
CA LEU A 161 -11.02 -6.30 14.81
C LEU A 161 -12.11 -7.24 14.27
N LEU A 162 -12.06 -8.52 14.61
CA LEU A 162 -13.04 -9.52 14.21
C LEU A 162 -14.27 -9.56 15.13
N ASN A 163 -14.23 -8.82 16.26
CA ASN A 163 -15.32 -8.75 17.21
C ASN A 163 -16.56 -8.10 16.54
N PRO A 164 -17.75 -8.71 16.63
CA PRO A 164 -18.99 -8.15 16.08
C PRO A 164 -19.37 -6.76 16.63
N VAL A 165 -18.81 -6.34 17.78
CA VAL A 165 -18.99 -4.99 18.33
C VAL A 165 -18.57 -3.90 17.33
N TYR A 166 -17.65 -4.20 16.44
CA TYR A 166 -17.19 -3.29 15.41
C TYR A 166 -17.98 -3.36 14.09
N SER A 167 -19.15 -4.00 14.08
CA SER A 167 -19.99 -4.09 12.88
C SER A 167 -20.27 -2.71 12.30
N GLY A 168 -19.88 -2.46 11.04
CA GLY A 168 -20.02 -1.17 10.37
C GLY A 168 -19.09 -0.06 10.88
N GLN A 169 -18.00 -0.40 11.60
CA GLN A 169 -17.10 0.57 12.21
C GLN A 169 -15.71 0.64 11.58
N ILE A 170 -15.37 -0.28 10.67
CA ILE A 170 -14.02 -0.40 10.14
C ILE A 170 -13.93 0.10 8.70
N GLY A 171 -12.95 0.96 8.42
CA GLY A 171 -12.59 1.39 7.07
C GLY A 171 -11.30 0.72 6.59
N ILE A 172 -11.27 0.29 5.33
CA ILE A 172 -10.09 -0.29 4.68
C ILE A 172 -10.04 0.17 3.21
N THR A 173 -8.94 -0.04 2.52
CA THR A 173 -8.87 0.05 1.04
C THR A 173 -8.88 -1.35 0.45
N THR A 174 -9.15 -1.50 -0.84
CA THR A 174 -8.98 -2.80 -1.51
C THR A 174 -7.52 -3.01 -1.95
N PRO A 175 -6.96 -4.23 -1.83
CA PRO A 175 -5.61 -4.56 -2.27
C PRO A 175 -5.40 -4.31 -3.78
N SER A 176 -6.42 -4.44 -4.60
CA SER A 176 -6.34 -4.16 -6.04
C SER A 176 -6.08 -2.68 -6.39
N ARG A 177 -6.15 -1.77 -5.39
CA ARG A 177 -5.90 -0.32 -5.55
C ARG A 177 -4.79 0.20 -4.65
N SER A 178 -4.30 -0.60 -3.72
CA SER A 178 -3.36 -0.18 -2.69
C SER A 178 -2.36 -1.29 -2.40
N GLY A 179 -1.09 -1.07 -2.71
CA GLY A 179 -0.01 -1.97 -2.30
C GLY A 179 0.08 -2.11 -0.78
N THR A 180 -0.21 -1.04 -0.03
CA THR A 180 -0.35 -1.10 1.43
C THR A 180 -1.35 -2.16 1.88
N THR A 181 -2.56 -2.12 1.32
CA THR A 181 -3.60 -3.09 1.69
C THR A 181 -3.26 -4.49 1.18
N HIS A 182 -2.62 -4.61 0.00
CA HIS A 182 -2.16 -5.90 -0.49
C HIS A 182 -1.17 -6.53 0.50
N LEU A 183 -0.16 -5.77 0.95
CA LEU A 183 0.79 -6.24 1.95
C LEU A 183 0.13 -6.63 3.28
N ILE A 184 -0.87 -5.90 3.76
CA ILE A 184 -1.64 -6.27 4.95
C ILE A 184 -2.35 -7.61 4.76
N VAL A 185 -3.06 -7.77 3.66
CA VAL A 185 -3.77 -9.01 3.33
C VAL A 185 -2.80 -10.18 3.23
N GLU A 186 -1.72 -10.02 2.48
CA GLU A 186 -0.68 -11.04 2.35
C GLU A 186 0.00 -11.37 3.67
N ALA A 187 0.29 -10.37 4.50
CA ALA A 187 0.86 -10.59 5.83
C ALA A 187 -0.05 -11.47 6.70
N LEU A 188 -1.35 -11.21 6.70
CA LEU A 188 -2.33 -12.04 7.40
C LEU A 188 -2.38 -13.47 6.82
N LEU A 189 -2.38 -13.62 5.48
CA LEU A 189 -2.38 -14.92 4.82
C LEU A 189 -1.10 -15.72 5.07
N GLN A 190 0.04 -15.05 5.20
CA GLN A 190 1.32 -15.71 5.47
C GLN A 190 1.48 -16.04 6.97
N THR A 191 0.99 -15.19 7.85
CA THR A 191 1.09 -15.39 9.30
C THR A 191 0.15 -16.48 9.81
N TYR A 192 -1.09 -16.48 9.34
CA TYR A 192 -2.13 -17.41 9.83
C TYR A 192 -2.41 -18.59 8.90
N GLY A 193 -1.78 -18.62 7.73
CA GLY A 193 -2.07 -19.58 6.67
C GLY A 193 -3.26 -19.13 5.80
N TRP A 194 -3.41 -19.80 4.67
CA TRP A 194 -4.36 -19.39 3.64
C TRP A 194 -5.82 -19.47 4.11
N GLU A 195 -6.22 -20.60 4.68
CA GLU A 195 -7.60 -20.81 5.11
C GLU A 195 -7.99 -19.89 6.28
N GLU A 196 -7.18 -19.88 7.33
CA GLU A 196 -7.47 -19.06 8.51
C GLU A 196 -7.33 -17.56 8.21
N GLY A 197 -6.35 -17.15 7.42
CA GLY A 197 -6.21 -15.77 6.99
C GLY A 197 -7.43 -15.27 6.22
N TRP A 198 -7.99 -16.07 5.31
CA TRP A 198 -9.24 -15.73 4.61
C TRP A 198 -10.46 -15.78 5.53
N ALA A 199 -10.50 -16.68 6.51
CA ALA A 199 -11.55 -16.70 7.53
C ALA A 199 -11.55 -15.40 8.35
N MET A 200 -10.37 -14.94 8.77
CA MET A 200 -10.20 -13.65 9.43
C MET A 200 -10.64 -12.48 8.55
N LEU A 201 -10.21 -12.46 7.28
CA LEU A 201 -10.57 -11.42 6.32
C LEU A 201 -12.07 -11.38 6.03
N SER A 202 -12.74 -12.54 5.99
CA SER A 202 -14.20 -12.64 5.86
C SER A 202 -14.92 -12.01 7.06
N LYS A 203 -14.49 -12.34 8.29
CA LYS A 203 -15.04 -11.72 9.51
C LYS A 203 -14.79 -10.22 9.55
N LEU A 204 -13.56 -9.78 9.24
CA LEU A 204 -13.24 -8.37 9.10
C LEU A 204 -14.14 -7.70 8.04
N GLY A 205 -14.40 -8.39 6.92
CA GLY A 205 -15.33 -7.98 5.89
C GLY A 205 -16.75 -7.71 6.40
N GLY A 206 -17.20 -8.51 7.37
CA GLY A 206 -18.46 -8.33 8.08
C GLY A 206 -18.52 -7.05 8.94
N ASN A 207 -17.39 -6.56 9.40
CA ASN A 207 -17.29 -5.36 10.24
C ASN A 207 -17.00 -4.06 9.43
N LEU A 208 -16.83 -4.16 8.11
CA LEU A 208 -16.49 -3.01 7.27
C LEU A 208 -17.66 -2.03 7.12
N SER A 209 -17.42 -0.79 7.49
CA SER A 209 -18.24 0.37 7.13
C SER A 209 -18.07 0.73 5.66
N THR A 210 -16.81 0.83 5.23
CA THR A 210 -16.49 1.31 3.89
C THR A 210 -15.19 0.75 3.34
N VAL A 211 -15.06 0.77 2.01
CA VAL A 211 -13.80 0.51 1.29
C VAL A 211 -13.42 1.78 0.54
N THR A 212 -12.35 2.43 0.98
CA THR A 212 -11.90 3.70 0.40
C THR A 212 -11.22 3.50 -0.96
N ALA A 213 -11.18 4.55 -1.77
CA ALA A 213 -10.55 4.50 -3.09
C ALA A 213 -9.00 4.38 -3.02
N ARG A 214 -8.38 4.92 -1.97
CA ARG A 214 -6.94 4.99 -1.74
C ARG A 214 -6.62 4.83 -0.25
N SER A 215 -5.43 4.31 0.07
CA SER A 215 -5.01 4.05 1.46
C SER A 215 -5.00 5.31 2.35
N PHE A 216 -4.60 6.47 1.82
CA PHE A 216 -4.66 7.72 2.59
C PHE A 216 -6.10 8.16 2.93
N GLY A 217 -7.10 7.71 2.18
CA GLY A 217 -8.51 7.92 2.52
C GLY A 217 -8.96 7.20 3.78
N VAL A 218 -8.21 6.19 4.24
CA VAL A 218 -8.50 5.47 5.48
C VAL A 218 -8.19 6.33 6.70
N ALA A 219 -6.96 6.86 6.80
CA ALA A 219 -6.58 7.75 7.90
C ALA A 219 -7.47 9.01 7.93
N SER A 220 -7.70 9.63 6.75
CA SER A 220 -8.60 10.77 6.61
C SER A 220 -10.04 10.44 7.07
N GLY A 221 -10.52 9.22 6.79
CA GLY A 221 -11.86 8.78 7.22
C GLY A 221 -12.00 8.69 8.73
N VAL A 222 -10.99 8.20 9.44
CA VAL A 222 -10.94 8.19 10.90
C VAL A 222 -10.87 9.61 11.47
N ALA A 223 -9.98 10.45 10.93
CA ALA A 223 -9.86 11.84 11.36
C ALA A 223 -11.19 12.60 11.21
N GLN A 224 -11.95 12.34 10.15
CA GLN A 224 -13.26 12.92 9.88
C GLN A 224 -14.42 12.19 10.56
N ARG A 225 -14.17 11.16 11.39
CA ARG A 225 -15.21 10.39 12.11
C ARG A 225 -16.21 9.69 11.18
N ARG A 226 -15.83 9.37 9.94
CA ARG A 226 -16.69 8.63 9.00
C ARG A 226 -16.81 7.16 9.37
N PHE A 227 -15.83 6.63 10.08
CA PHE A 227 -15.80 5.31 10.70
C PHE A 227 -14.81 5.34 11.87
N SER A 228 -14.92 4.39 12.78
CA SER A 228 -14.22 4.43 14.06
C SER A 228 -12.79 3.91 13.99
N ILE A 229 -12.52 2.92 13.14
CA ILE A 229 -11.22 2.24 13.02
C ILE A 229 -10.82 2.19 11.56
N GLY A 230 -9.55 2.47 11.25
CA GLY A 230 -9.00 2.40 9.90
C GLY A 230 -7.82 1.46 9.80
N VAL A 231 -7.88 0.48 8.90
CA VAL A 231 -6.74 -0.43 8.63
C VAL A 231 -5.82 0.22 7.60
N THR A 232 -4.57 0.52 7.98
CA THR A 232 -3.65 1.31 7.17
C THR A 232 -2.16 1.05 7.53
N ILE A 233 -1.27 1.87 6.99
CA ILE A 233 0.18 1.88 7.25
C ILE A 233 0.54 3.08 8.15
N ASP A 234 1.58 2.96 8.92
CA ASP A 234 2.03 3.91 9.95
C ASP A 234 2.13 5.37 9.44
N PHE A 235 2.92 5.64 8.42
CA PHE A 235 3.21 7.01 7.97
C PHE A 235 1.98 7.81 7.49
N LEU A 236 0.87 7.15 7.17
CA LEU A 236 -0.40 7.82 6.85
C LEU A 236 -1.18 8.21 8.11
N ALA A 237 -0.76 7.71 9.26
CA ALA A 237 -1.48 7.80 10.52
C ALA A 237 -0.62 8.31 11.70
N THR A 238 0.62 8.71 11.44
CA THR A 238 1.56 9.20 12.46
C THR A 238 2.02 10.63 12.24
N THR A 239 1.43 11.34 11.27
CA THR A 239 1.73 12.77 11.08
C THR A 239 1.35 13.58 12.31
N PRO A 240 2.08 14.64 12.68
CA PRO A 240 1.77 15.48 13.84
C PRO A 240 0.33 16.01 13.85
N ASP A 241 -0.20 16.44 12.71
CA ASP A 241 -1.59 16.91 12.59
C ASP A 241 -2.60 15.81 12.91
N PHE A 242 -2.31 14.58 12.49
CA PHE A 242 -3.16 13.43 12.77
C PHE A 242 -3.11 13.05 14.26
N ALA A 243 -1.92 13.06 14.86
CA ALA A 243 -1.70 12.77 16.28
C ALA A 243 -2.28 13.86 17.17
N SER A 244 -2.12 15.15 16.83
CA SER A 244 -2.66 16.29 17.59
C SER A 244 -4.19 16.29 17.65
N ALA A 245 -4.86 15.69 16.68
CA ALA A 245 -6.30 15.44 16.70
C ALA A 245 -6.71 14.30 17.65
N GLY A 246 -5.78 13.75 18.44
CA GLY A 246 -5.98 12.67 19.41
C GLY A 246 -6.16 11.30 18.76
N ASN A 247 -5.72 11.11 17.53
CA ASN A 247 -5.74 9.81 16.87
C ASN A 247 -4.51 8.98 17.27
N VAL A 248 -4.67 7.67 17.33
CA VAL A 248 -3.63 6.71 17.71
C VAL A 248 -3.45 5.68 16.61
N PHE A 249 -2.21 5.42 16.24
CA PHE A 249 -1.84 4.27 15.41
C PHE A 249 -1.41 3.11 16.29
N VAL A 250 -1.96 1.93 16.02
CA VAL A 250 -1.60 0.68 16.69
C VAL A 250 -0.86 -0.20 15.72
N LEU A 251 0.32 -0.65 16.15
CA LEU A 251 1.10 -1.66 15.47
C LEU A 251 0.81 -3.01 16.15
N PRO A 252 0.03 -3.90 15.52
CA PRO A 252 -0.31 -5.20 16.13
C PRO A 252 0.93 -6.09 16.31
N PRO A 253 0.94 -6.99 17.30
CA PRO A 253 2.09 -7.87 17.56
C PRO A 253 2.50 -8.75 16.36
N ASP A 254 1.52 -9.19 15.56
CA ASP A 254 1.74 -10.09 14.43
C ASP A 254 1.76 -9.31 13.08
N THR A 255 2.22 -8.07 13.11
CA THR A 255 2.38 -7.28 11.88
C THR A 255 3.74 -7.51 11.23
N VAL A 256 3.84 -7.11 9.97
CA VAL A 256 5.11 -7.12 9.24
C VAL A 256 5.69 -5.71 9.16
N PHE A 257 7.02 -5.65 9.21
CA PHE A 257 7.79 -4.47 8.92
C PHE A 257 8.55 -4.72 7.61
N VAL A 258 8.29 -3.89 6.61
CA VAL A 258 8.99 -4.01 5.33
C VAL A 258 9.52 -2.66 4.86
N PRO A 259 10.65 -2.63 4.17
CA PRO A 259 11.15 -1.40 3.59
C PRO A 259 10.26 -0.94 2.43
N ALA A 260 10.10 0.35 2.33
CA ALA A 260 9.75 1.00 1.09
C ALA A 260 11.02 1.12 0.25
N SER A 261 10.90 0.92 -1.05
CA SER A 261 12.05 0.75 -1.90
C SER A 261 12.06 1.68 -3.11
N ILE A 262 13.24 1.79 -3.70
CA ILE A 262 13.51 2.51 -4.95
C ILE A 262 14.28 1.60 -5.88
N ALA A 263 13.96 1.62 -7.17
CA ALA A 263 14.62 0.83 -8.21
C ALA A 263 14.83 1.63 -9.48
N ILE A 264 15.89 1.32 -10.22
CA ILE A 264 16.11 1.82 -11.57
C ILE A 264 15.49 0.83 -12.56
N LEU A 265 14.72 1.37 -13.50
CA LEU A 265 14.06 0.55 -14.50
C LEU A 265 15.04 0.05 -15.55
N SER A 266 14.82 -1.16 -16.08
CA SER A 266 15.68 -1.76 -17.10
C SER A 266 15.77 -0.92 -18.40
N ARG A 267 14.73 -0.12 -18.67
CA ARG A 267 14.62 0.77 -19.84
C ARG A 267 14.89 2.23 -19.51
N ALA A 268 15.53 2.53 -18.36
CA ALA A 268 15.86 3.88 -17.98
C ALA A 268 16.68 4.57 -19.08
N ARG A 269 16.25 5.75 -19.51
CA ARG A 269 16.91 6.53 -20.56
C ARG A 269 18.12 7.30 -20.04
N ASN A 270 18.06 7.72 -18.78
CA ASN A 270 19.11 8.46 -18.12
C ASN A 270 19.54 7.76 -16.83
N VAL A 271 20.30 6.68 -17.00
CA VAL A 271 20.82 5.89 -15.88
C VAL A 271 21.67 6.70 -14.91
N PRO A 272 22.62 7.56 -15.35
CA PRO A 272 23.39 8.39 -14.43
C PRO A 272 22.49 9.33 -13.58
N ALA A 273 21.46 9.91 -14.16
CA ALA A 273 20.51 10.74 -13.43
C ALA A 273 19.68 9.91 -12.44
N ALA A 274 19.27 8.70 -12.82
CA ALA A 274 18.56 7.79 -11.95
C ALA A 274 19.43 7.37 -10.75
N GLU A 275 20.69 7.06 -10.96
CA GLU A 275 21.64 6.75 -9.88
C GLU A 275 21.81 7.95 -8.94
N ARG A 276 21.98 9.17 -9.46
CA ARG A 276 22.06 10.40 -8.65
C ARG A 276 20.81 10.59 -7.79
N PHE A 277 19.63 10.28 -8.30
CA PHE A 277 18.39 10.40 -7.51
C PHE A 277 18.29 9.30 -6.44
N VAL A 278 18.69 8.07 -6.75
CA VAL A 278 18.79 6.97 -5.76
C VAL A 278 19.77 7.36 -4.65
N ASP A 279 20.95 7.85 -5.01
CA ASP A 279 21.96 8.30 -4.06
C ASP A 279 21.46 9.45 -3.18
N PHE A 280 20.72 10.40 -3.77
CA PHE A 280 20.09 11.48 -3.01
C PHE A 280 19.05 10.97 -2.01
N VAL A 281 18.16 10.06 -2.42
CA VAL A 281 17.14 9.49 -1.53
C VAL A 281 17.75 8.74 -0.34
N LEU A 282 18.90 8.09 -0.56
CA LEU A 282 19.64 7.34 0.46
C LEU A 282 20.63 8.20 1.26
N SER A 283 20.94 9.41 0.79
CA SER A 283 21.85 10.33 1.48
C SER A 283 21.23 10.88 2.77
N GLU A 284 22.08 11.38 3.69
CA GLU A 284 21.62 12.01 4.92
C GLU A 284 20.58 13.14 4.69
N PRO A 285 20.75 14.07 3.71
CA PRO A 285 19.71 15.05 3.38
C PRO A 285 18.38 14.41 2.95
N GLY A 286 18.42 13.37 2.11
CA GLY A 286 17.24 12.64 1.67
C GLY A 286 16.57 11.89 2.83
N GLN A 287 17.35 11.22 3.67
CA GLN A 287 16.86 10.50 4.85
C GLN A 287 16.24 11.44 5.90
N LYS A 288 16.80 12.65 6.08
CA LYS A 288 16.21 13.69 6.96
C LYS A 288 14.84 14.18 6.47
N LEU A 289 14.58 14.19 5.15
CA LEU A 289 13.25 14.54 4.63
C LEU A 289 12.17 13.59 5.12
N LEU A 290 12.49 12.32 5.35
CA LEU A 290 11.56 11.33 5.87
C LEU A 290 11.02 11.70 7.25
N LEU A 291 11.82 12.39 8.07
CA LEU A 291 11.45 12.84 9.42
C LEU A 291 10.59 14.11 9.42
N SER A 292 10.40 14.74 8.26
CA SER A 292 9.56 15.93 8.18
C SER A 292 8.11 15.61 8.57
N PRO A 293 7.40 16.55 9.23
CA PRO A 293 6.02 16.32 9.67
C PRO A 293 5.05 15.89 8.58
N ALA A 294 5.28 16.36 7.34
CA ALA A 294 4.44 16.03 6.21
C ALA A 294 4.63 14.58 5.70
N ILE A 295 5.78 13.96 6.01
CA ILE A 295 6.15 12.62 5.54
C ILE A 295 6.08 11.60 6.67
N ALA A 296 6.65 11.90 7.84
CA ALA A 296 6.60 11.12 9.08
C ALA A 296 6.94 9.63 8.89
N ARG A 297 8.05 9.32 8.17
CA ARG A 297 8.50 7.94 7.93
C ARG A 297 9.81 7.64 8.65
N ILE A 298 9.98 6.38 8.99
CA ILE A 298 11.19 5.88 9.64
C ILE A 298 12.30 5.71 8.58
N PRO A 299 13.42 6.44 8.68
CA PRO A 299 14.57 6.26 7.79
C PRO A 299 15.18 4.87 7.91
N VAL A 300 15.85 4.38 6.86
CA VAL A 300 16.71 3.18 6.98
C VAL A 300 18.05 3.51 7.63
N ASP A 301 18.47 4.78 7.61
CA ASP A 301 19.70 5.26 8.26
C ASP A 301 19.62 5.07 9.78
N PRO A 302 20.49 4.22 10.39
CA PRO A 302 20.45 3.93 11.83
C PRO A 302 20.80 5.13 12.71
N ALA A 303 21.51 6.13 12.19
CA ALA A 303 21.76 7.36 12.92
C ALA A 303 20.49 8.20 13.12
N LEU A 304 19.55 8.10 12.18
CA LEU A 304 18.31 8.87 12.15
C LEU A 304 17.09 8.08 12.66
N ASN A 305 17.11 6.74 12.67
CA ASN A 305 15.97 5.93 13.09
C ASN A 305 16.04 5.50 14.57
N ARG A 306 17.09 5.88 15.31
CA ARG A 306 17.27 5.48 16.71
C ARG A 306 16.08 5.89 17.57
N GLY A 307 15.42 4.90 18.18
CA GLY A 307 14.23 5.09 19.01
C GLY A 307 12.92 5.27 18.24
N LEU A 308 12.93 5.24 16.91
CA LEU A 308 11.72 5.29 16.09
C LEU A 308 11.18 3.88 15.75
N LEU A 309 12.06 2.88 15.75
CA LEU A 309 11.64 1.50 15.58
C LEU A 309 10.93 0.99 16.84
N PRO A 310 9.90 0.15 16.71
CA PRO A 310 9.35 -0.56 17.85
C PRO A 310 10.47 -1.28 18.58
N ARG A 311 10.41 -1.29 19.93
CA ARG A 311 11.32 -2.14 20.69
C ARG A 311 11.11 -3.58 20.23
N GLU A 312 12.21 -4.25 19.94
CA GLU A 312 12.22 -5.68 19.70
C GLU A 312 11.79 -6.40 21.01
N ASP A 313 10.51 -6.44 21.29
CA ASP A 313 9.93 -7.56 22.02
C ASP A 313 9.97 -8.76 21.05
N GLY A 314 11.23 -9.11 20.70
CA GLY A 314 11.69 -9.82 19.50
C GLY A 314 11.09 -11.18 19.23
N GLU A 315 10.28 -11.73 20.14
CA GLU A 315 9.66 -13.03 19.92
C GLU A 315 8.39 -12.99 19.04
N ARG A 316 7.71 -11.84 18.94
CA ARG A 316 6.40 -11.78 18.27
C ARG A 316 6.48 -11.49 16.79
N LEU A 317 7.35 -10.56 16.36
CA LEU A 317 7.57 -10.26 14.94
C LEU A 317 8.37 -11.37 14.21
N LEU A 318 9.18 -12.14 14.94
CA LEU A 318 9.99 -13.25 14.40
C LEU A 318 9.22 -14.56 14.27
N LYS A 319 8.10 -14.77 14.99
CA LYS A 319 7.30 -16.02 14.91
C LYS A 319 6.70 -16.26 13.54
N SER A 320 6.53 -15.23 12.71
CA SER A 320 6.00 -15.36 11.35
C SER A 320 7.03 -15.79 10.30
N GLY A 321 8.30 -16.06 10.67
CA GLY A 321 9.34 -16.44 9.71
C GLY A 321 9.73 -15.36 8.70
N GLY A 322 9.24 -14.13 8.86
CA GLY A 322 9.41 -13.03 7.92
C GLY A 322 8.38 -13.04 6.78
N PHE A 323 8.19 -11.90 6.14
CA PHE A 323 7.31 -11.75 4.98
C PHE A 323 7.99 -12.25 3.69
N ASP A 324 7.37 -13.17 2.95
CA ASP A 324 7.82 -13.61 1.64
C ASP A 324 7.20 -12.75 0.52
N ALA A 325 7.93 -11.72 0.09
CA ALA A 325 7.50 -10.83 -0.98
C ALA A 325 7.42 -11.56 -2.34
N ALA A 326 8.24 -12.58 -2.57
CA ALA A 326 8.21 -13.36 -3.80
C ALA A 326 6.95 -14.23 -3.89
N LEU A 327 6.49 -14.80 -2.76
CA LEU A 327 5.20 -15.49 -2.68
C LEU A 327 4.05 -14.51 -2.93
N SER A 328 4.06 -13.34 -2.28
CA SER A 328 3.08 -12.28 -2.48
C SER A 328 3.00 -11.87 -3.95
N ALA A 329 4.13 -11.62 -4.60
CA ALA A 329 4.19 -11.27 -6.03
C ALA A 329 3.65 -12.40 -6.93
N ARG A 330 3.92 -13.68 -6.60
CA ARG A 330 3.40 -14.82 -7.38
C ARG A 330 1.89 -14.87 -7.41
N ARG A 331 1.21 -14.57 -6.29
CA ARG A 331 -0.25 -14.67 -6.15
C ARG A 331 -0.98 -13.32 -6.11
N TYR A 332 -0.28 -12.24 -6.49
CA TYR A 332 -0.76 -10.86 -6.41
C TYR A 332 -2.15 -10.67 -7.05
N GLY A 333 -2.31 -11.10 -8.28
CA GLY A 333 -3.59 -10.94 -9.02
C GLY A 333 -4.71 -11.79 -8.43
N LEU A 334 -4.39 -13.00 -8.00
CA LEU A 334 -5.35 -13.92 -7.41
C LEU A 334 -5.89 -13.41 -6.06
N VAL A 335 -5.01 -12.97 -5.17
CA VAL A 335 -5.39 -12.40 -3.87
C VAL A 335 -6.24 -11.14 -4.06
N ASN A 336 -5.85 -10.27 -4.98
CA ASN A 336 -6.63 -9.07 -5.33
C ASN A 336 -8.04 -9.42 -5.84
N LEU A 337 -8.14 -10.42 -6.71
CA LEU A 337 -9.42 -10.86 -7.24
C LEU A 337 -10.33 -11.46 -6.16
N ILE A 338 -9.79 -12.35 -5.34
CA ILE A 338 -10.55 -12.98 -4.24
C ILE A 338 -11.03 -11.90 -3.27
N PHE A 339 -10.17 -10.97 -2.86
CA PHE A 339 -10.57 -9.89 -1.95
C PHE A 339 -11.67 -9.01 -2.55
N ASP A 340 -11.52 -8.60 -3.80
CA ASP A 340 -12.52 -7.77 -4.48
C ASP A 340 -13.87 -8.49 -4.63
N ASP A 341 -13.87 -9.76 -5.00
CA ASP A 341 -15.10 -10.51 -5.24
C ASP A 341 -15.73 -11.04 -3.95
N TYR A 342 -14.95 -11.49 -2.98
CA TYR A 342 -15.44 -12.10 -1.74
C TYR A 342 -15.75 -11.05 -0.65
N ILE A 343 -14.86 -10.06 -0.47
CA ILE A 343 -14.98 -9.07 0.61
C ILE A 343 -15.71 -7.81 0.11
N VAL A 344 -15.15 -7.15 -0.92
CA VAL A 344 -15.63 -5.82 -1.33
C VAL A 344 -17.05 -5.90 -1.92
N ARG A 345 -17.24 -6.76 -2.91
CA ARG A 345 -18.54 -6.89 -3.60
C ARG A 345 -19.62 -7.50 -2.74
N ARG A 346 -19.26 -8.31 -1.76
CA ARG A 346 -20.19 -9.00 -0.86
C ARG A 346 -20.25 -8.40 0.54
N ARG A 347 -19.66 -7.20 0.73
CA ARG A 347 -19.58 -6.53 2.04
C ARG A 347 -20.92 -6.48 2.78
N ALA A 348 -22.00 -6.04 2.11
CA ALA A 348 -23.32 -5.96 2.74
C ALA A 348 -23.86 -7.34 3.15
N THR A 349 -23.65 -8.36 2.32
CA THR A 349 -24.03 -9.74 2.64
C THR A 349 -23.22 -10.30 3.80
N LEU A 350 -21.89 -10.11 3.79
CA LEU A 350 -21.03 -10.53 4.89
C LEU A 350 -21.41 -9.85 6.20
N ALA A 351 -21.65 -8.53 6.19
CA ALA A 351 -22.09 -7.80 7.38
C ALA A 351 -23.38 -8.38 7.96
N ARG A 352 -24.37 -8.65 7.14
CA ARG A 352 -25.65 -9.22 7.55
C ARG A 352 -25.49 -10.65 8.09
N LEU A 353 -24.74 -11.49 7.40
CA LEU A 353 -24.59 -12.90 7.77
C LEU A 353 -23.71 -13.08 9.01
N TRP A 354 -22.58 -12.39 9.13
CA TRP A 354 -21.74 -12.43 10.33
C TRP A 354 -22.44 -11.83 11.55
N LYS A 355 -23.23 -10.76 11.37
CA LYS A 355 -24.09 -10.25 12.44
C LYS A 355 -25.09 -11.30 12.89
N ARG A 356 -25.71 -12.03 11.96
CA ARG A 356 -26.64 -13.09 12.31
C ARG A 356 -25.97 -14.26 13.03
N VAL A 357 -24.76 -14.63 12.63
CA VAL A 357 -23.95 -15.62 13.36
C VAL A 357 -23.73 -15.15 14.80
N ALA A 358 -23.27 -13.92 15.00
CA ALA A 358 -23.05 -13.37 16.34
C ALA A 358 -24.30 -13.35 17.22
N GLU A 359 -25.46 -12.95 16.66
CA GLU A 359 -26.74 -12.97 17.36
C GLU A 359 -27.11 -14.39 17.81
N LEU A 360 -26.94 -15.39 16.94
CA LEU A 360 -27.25 -16.79 17.29
C LEU A 360 -26.27 -17.39 18.29
N GLU A 361 -24.99 -16.98 18.26
CA GLU A 361 -23.98 -17.41 19.23
C GLU A 361 -24.24 -16.87 20.65
N THR A 362 -24.97 -15.75 20.78
CA THR A 362 -25.39 -15.21 22.09
C THR A 362 -26.66 -15.85 22.63
N MET A 363 -27.40 -16.63 21.84
CA MET A 363 -28.62 -17.32 22.25
C MET A 363 -28.29 -18.67 22.89
N GLU A 364 -29.05 -19.05 23.93
CA GLU A 364 -28.99 -20.40 24.48
C GLU A 364 -29.71 -21.40 23.55
N ILE A 365 -28.94 -21.93 22.57
CA ILE A 365 -29.48 -22.94 21.64
C ILE A 365 -29.17 -24.33 22.19
N LYS A 366 -30.20 -25.06 22.63
CA LYS A 366 -30.07 -26.44 23.14
C LYS A 366 -30.23 -27.50 22.04
N ASP A 367 -30.78 -27.13 20.90
CA ASP A 367 -31.03 -28.04 19.76
C ASP A 367 -29.70 -28.29 19.01
N ALA A 368 -29.25 -29.55 19.04
CA ALA A 368 -28.02 -30.00 18.39
C ALA A 368 -28.03 -29.78 16.86
N GLN A 369 -29.21 -29.90 16.22
CA GLN A 369 -29.36 -29.68 14.78
C GLN A 369 -29.13 -28.18 14.45
N ARG A 370 -29.71 -27.27 15.23
CA ARG A 370 -29.51 -25.83 15.07
C ARG A 370 -28.07 -25.42 15.31
N LEU A 371 -27.42 -26.00 16.34
CA LEU A 371 -25.98 -25.77 16.59
C LEU A 371 -25.15 -26.27 15.41
N SER A 372 -25.46 -27.43 14.83
CA SER A 372 -24.78 -27.95 13.64
C SER A 372 -24.95 -27.05 12.42
N MET A 373 -26.17 -26.52 12.20
CA MET A 373 -26.46 -25.54 11.13
C MET A 373 -25.67 -24.27 11.30
N LEU A 374 -25.60 -23.71 12.51
CA LEU A 374 -24.82 -22.51 12.85
C LEU A 374 -23.32 -22.75 12.59
N ALA A 375 -22.79 -23.87 13.07
CA ALA A 375 -21.39 -24.23 12.87
C ALA A 375 -21.04 -24.41 11.37
N ARG A 376 -21.95 -25.00 10.58
CA ARG A 376 -21.79 -25.16 9.13
C ARG A 376 -21.84 -23.82 8.41
N ALA A 377 -22.79 -22.96 8.75
CA ALA A 377 -22.91 -21.62 8.17
C ALA A 377 -21.65 -20.79 8.43
N ARG A 378 -21.14 -20.82 9.68
CA ARG A 378 -19.89 -20.16 10.05
C ARG A 378 -18.70 -20.65 9.22
N ARG A 379 -18.58 -21.97 9.01
CA ARG A 379 -17.55 -22.54 8.15
C ARG A 379 -17.66 -22.06 6.71
N LEU A 380 -18.86 -22.06 6.12
CA LEU A 380 -19.09 -21.60 4.75
C LEU A 380 -18.71 -20.13 4.57
N LEU A 381 -19.05 -19.27 5.54
CA LEU A 381 -18.68 -17.86 5.55
C LEU A 381 -17.17 -17.63 5.71
N ALA A 382 -16.47 -18.55 6.34
CA ALA A 382 -15.02 -18.49 6.58
C ALA A 382 -14.21 -19.14 5.44
N THR A 383 -14.82 -19.99 4.60
CA THR A 383 -14.11 -20.76 3.58
C THR A 383 -13.78 -19.90 2.36
N PRO A 384 -12.50 -19.79 1.99
CA PRO A 384 -12.11 -19.10 0.76
C PRO A 384 -12.61 -19.85 -0.49
N PRO A 385 -12.77 -19.14 -1.62
CA PRO A 385 -13.25 -19.77 -2.87
C PRO A 385 -12.25 -20.76 -3.49
N LEU A 386 -10.98 -20.75 -3.05
CA LEU A 386 -9.95 -21.74 -3.35
C LEU A 386 -9.23 -22.13 -2.07
N SER A 387 -8.96 -23.41 -1.89
CA SER A 387 -8.08 -23.92 -0.85
C SER A 387 -6.61 -23.70 -1.20
N ALA A 388 -5.71 -23.84 -0.22
CA ALA A 388 -4.26 -23.79 -0.45
C ALA A 388 -3.79 -24.85 -1.46
N SER A 389 -4.38 -26.05 -1.43
CA SER A 389 -4.07 -27.11 -2.38
C SER A 389 -4.55 -26.80 -3.81
N GLU A 390 -5.71 -26.18 -3.94
CA GLU A 390 -6.22 -25.74 -5.26
C GLU A 390 -5.38 -24.63 -5.87
N ILE A 391 -4.84 -23.71 -5.05
CA ILE A 391 -3.95 -22.63 -5.53
C ILE A 391 -2.66 -23.20 -6.12
N ALA A 392 -2.09 -24.23 -5.51
CA ALA A 392 -0.87 -24.86 -6.01
C ALA A 392 -1.06 -25.36 -7.45
N ASN A 393 -2.29 -25.69 -7.84
CA ASN A 393 -2.64 -26.14 -9.19
C ASN A 393 -3.06 -25.01 -10.15
N VAL A 394 -3.21 -23.75 -9.65
CA VAL A 394 -3.49 -22.61 -10.53
C VAL A 394 -2.21 -22.23 -11.27
N ALA A 395 -2.27 -22.20 -12.60
CA ALA A 395 -1.13 -21.84 -13.43
C ALA A 395 -0.55 -20.47 -13.04
N ALA A 396 0.79 -20.37 -12.98
CA ALA A 396 1.48 -19.16 -12.57
C ALA A 396 1.02 -17.87 -13.31
N PRO A 397 0.74 -17.87 -14.63
CA PRO A 397 0.19 -16.71 -15.33
C PRO A 397 -1.20 -16.26 -14.81
N LEU A 398 -1.97 -17.18 -14.23
CA LEU A 398 -3.29 -16.89 -13.65
C LEU A 398 -3.20 -16.38 -12.20
N GLN A 399 -2.07 -16.62 -11.54
CA GLN A 399 -1.81 -16.13 -10.19
C GLN A 399 -1.23 -14.72 -10.19
N GLY A 400 -0.49 -14.34 -11.24
CA GLY A 400 0.19 -13.05 -11.38
C GLY A 400 -0.73 -11.85 -11.46
N GLU A 401 -0.17 -10.69 -11.80
CA GLU A 401 -0.98 -9.47 -11.95
C GLU A 401 -1.90 -9.56 -13.16
N TRP A 402 -3.17 -9.20 -12.96
CA TRP A 402 -4.18 -9.20 -14.01
C TRP A 402 -4.39 -7.77 -14.53
N PRO A 403 -4.02 -7.49 -15.79
CA PRO A 403 -4.16 -6.16 -16.38
C PRO A 403 -5.62 -5.71 -16.36
N ARG A 404 -5.88 -4.48 -15.88
CA ARG A 404 -7.19 -3.84 -16.08
C ARG A 404 -7.24 -3.24 -17.48
N GLY A 405 -8.32 -3.53 -18.23
CA GLY A 405 -8.53 -2.95 -19.56
C GLY A 405 -7.87 -3.70 -20.71
N VAL A 406 -7.06 -4.72 -20.45
CA VAL A 406 -6.63 -5.69 -21.46
C VAL A 406 -7.65 -6.83 -21.50
N ALA A 407 -7.95 -7.35 -22.68
CA ALA A 407 -8.79 -8.53 -22.81
C ALA A 407 -8.18 -9.67 -21.98
N ARG A 408 -8.90 -10.10 -20.93
CA ARG A 408 -8.47 -11.23 -20.11
C ARG A 408 -8.44 -12.47 -20.98
N SER A 409 -7.44 -13.32 -20.77
CA SER A 409 -7.47 -14.63 -21.41
C SER A 409 -8.75 -15.37 -21.00
N ALA A 410 -9.23 -16.27 -21.86
CA ALA A 410 -10.39 -17.10 -21.55
C ALA A 410 -10.22 -17.82 -20.21
N ALA A 411 -9.00 -18.32 -19.90
CA ALA A 411 -8.66 -18.96 -18.64
C ALA A 411 -8.82 -18.03 -17.42
N HIS A 412 -8.44 -16.74 -17.50
CA HIS A 412 -8.67 -15.77 -16.41
C HIS A 412 -10.16 -15.52 -16.20
N THR A 413 -10.93 -15.39 -17.28
CA THR A 413 -12.36 -15.16 -17.22
C THR A 413 -13.08 -16.34 -16.60
N GLU A 414 -12.71 -17.55 -16.99
CA GLU A 414 -13.24 -18.79 -16.45
C GLU A 414 -12.91 -18.95 -14.96
N LEU A 415 -11.65 -18.73 -14.56
CA LEU A 415 -11.25 -18.76 -13.15
C LEU A 415 -12.06 -17.76 -12.33
N ALA A 416 -12.18 -16.52 -12.79
CA ALA A 416 -12.97 -15.50 -12.10
C ALA A 416 -14.46 -15.88 -11.96
N SER A 417 -15.05 -16.47 -13.00
CA SER A 417 -16.44 -16.93 -12.98
C SER A 417 -16.63 -18.08 -11.99
N ARG A 418 -15.71 -19.05 -11.98
CA ARG A 418 -15.71 -20.17 -11.06
C ARG A 418 -15.59 -19.73 -9.59
N LEU A 419 -14.69 -18.78 -9.31
CA LEU A 419 -14.54 -18.20 -7.98
C LEU A 419 -15.82 -17.52 -7.50
N ARG A 420 -16.45 -16.72 -8.36
CA ARG A 420 -17.71 -16.03 -8.04
C ARG A 420 -18.83 -17.00 -7.77
N ALA A 421 -19.00 -18.00 -8.61
CA ALA A 421 -20.02 -19.03 -8.41
C ALA A 421 -19.86 -19.74 -7.06
N ARG A 422 -18.64 -20.10 -6.67
CA ARG A 422 -18.35 -20.74 -5.38
C ARG A 422 -18.64 -19.83 -4.19
N ILE A 423 -18.26 -18.54 -4.30
CA ILE A 423 -18.58 -17.53 -3.27
C ILE A 423 -20.10 -17.42 -3.12
N GLU A 424 -20.84 -17.29 -4.20
CA GLU A 424 -22.30 -17.16 -4.20
C GLU A 424 -22.99 -18.39 -3.62
N GLN A 425 -22.54 -19.57 -4.00
CA GLN A 425 -23.03 -20.83 -3.45
C GLN A 425 -22.83 -20.91 -1.93
N ASN A 426 -21.59 -20.64 -1.44
CA ASN A 426 -21.29 -20.68 -0.01
C ASN A 426 -22.14 -19.66 0.79
N LEU A 427 -22.29 -18.45 0.27
CA LEU A 427 -23.08 -17.41 0.95
C LEU A 427 -24.57 -17.75 0.96
N ALA A 428 -25.12 -18.25 -0.14
CA ALA A 428 -26.53 -18.64 -0.21
C ALA A 428 -26.84 -19.84 0.71
N GLU A 429 -25.97 -20.84 0.76
CA GLU A 429 -26.11 -21.97 1.66
C GLU A 429 -26.01 -21.53 3.13
N ALA A 430 -25.03 -20.69 3.46
CA ALA A 430 -24.90 -20.13 4.81
C ALA A 430 -26.15 -19.35 5.24
N GLU A 431 -26.73 -18.55 4.35
CA GLU A 431 -27.95 -17.80 4.60
C GLU A 431 -29.15 -18.73 4.88
N GLY A 432 -29.32 -19.77 4.10
CA GLY A 432 -30.37 -20.79 4.30
C GLY A 432 -30.24 -21.49 5.65
N LEU A 433 -28.98 -21.88 6.02
CA LEU A 433 -28.70 -22.51 7.32
C LEU A 433 -28.95 -21.56 8.50
N LEU A 434 -28.55 -20.30 8.42
CA LEU A 434 -28.80 -19.29 9.45
C LEU A 434 -30.30 -18.99 9.60
N SER A 435 -31.06 -18.96 8.50
CA SER A 435 -32.48 -18.77 8.50
C SER A 435 -33.19 -19.95 9.19
N SER A 436 -32.76 -21.18 8.93
CA SER A 436 -33.27 -22.38 9.57
C SER A 436 -32.91 -22.46 11.05
N ALA A 437 -31.65 -22.16 11.40
CA ALA A 437 -31.20 -22.13 12.80
C ALA A 437 -31.91 -21.06 13.65
N SER A 438 -32.48 -20.03 13.02
CA SER A 438 -33.21 -18.94 13.70
C SER A 438 -34.63 -19.27 14.08
N ARG A 439 -35.26 -20.28 13.48
CA ARG A 439 -36.66 -20.64 13.77
C ARG A 439 -36.76 -21.25 15.17
N PRO A 440 -37.68 -20.83 16.01
CA PRO A 440 -37.94 -21.52 17.27
C PRO A 440 -38.27 -22.98 16.98
N GLY A 441 -37.76 -23.90 17.78
CA GLY A 441 -37.96 -25.34 17.57
C GLY A 441 -39.44 -25.76 17.51
N GLY A 442 -39.95 -25.81 16.31
CA GLY A 442 -41.13 -26.55 15.97
C GLY A 442 -40.65 -27.87 15.36
N SER A 443 -41.13 -29.00 15.86
CA SER A 443 -40.90 -30.32 15.30
C SER A 443 -41.13 -30.27 13.79
N ILE A 444 -40.07 -30.42 13.00
CA ILE A 444 -40.19 -30.65 11.57
C ILE A 444 -40.75 -32.08 11.44
N ASN A 445 -42.04 -32.21 11.17
CA ASN A 445 -42.60 -33.43 10.67
C ASN A 445 -41.94 -33.75 9.34
N LEU A 446 -40.93 -34.60 9.37
CA LEU A 446 -40.44 -35.28 8.19
C LEU A 446 -41.57 -36.16 7.70
N HIS A 447 -42.33 -35.68 6.71
CA HIS A 447 -43.22 -36.56 5.96
C HIS A 447 -42.35 -37.68 5.35
N PRO A 448 -42.57 -38.96 5.72
CA PRO A 448 -41.92 -40.05 5.04
C PRO A 448 -42.47 -40.07 3.61
N TRP A 449 -41.58 -40.13 2.63
CA TRP A 449 -41.91 -40.40 1.24
C TRP A 449 -42.80 -41.63 1.18
N ARG A 450 -44.05 -41.44 0.82
CA ARG A 450 -44.90 -42.55 0.41
C ARG A 450 -44.54 -42.93 -1.02
N GLN A 451 -44.33 -44.17 -1.18
CA GLN A 451 -44.14 -45.08 -2.29
C GLN A 451 -44.50 -44.58 -3.70
#